data_861b219e4c8d744bf4cbc8550114a74a
#
_entry.id   861b219e4c8d744bf4cbc8550114a74a
#
_cell.length_a   1.000
_cell.length_b   1.000
_cell.length_c   1.000
_cell.angle_alpha   90.00
_cell.angle_beta   90.00
_cell.angle_gamma   90.00
#
_symmetry.space_group_name_H-M   'P 1'
#
loop_
_entity.id
_entity.type
_entity.pdbx_description
1 polymer ?
#
loop_
_entity_poly.entity_id
_entity_poly.type
_entity_poly.pdbx_seq_one_letter_code
_entity_poly.pdbx_strand_id
1 'polypeptide(L)'
;GFLLVFFKALKDFQPDFVAACFDFPGPTFRHEKFKEYKAKRPPAPEGLYEQMPRVKEVLESFNVPVFEKEGFEADDIIGTISSKAPQKQILPELETIILSGDKDTLQLVDKNTKVYSLRKGVKDIVLYDAAEVEKKFGLKPSQLLDFKALRGDPSDNIPGVTGIGEKTATELLSKFSSLENIYENLSK
;
A
#
# COMPACT_ATOMS: atom_id res chain seq x y z
N GLY A 1 -2.49 18.87 -6.12
CA GLY A 1 -2.72 17.56 -5.58
C GLY A 1 -1.66 17.15 -4.57
N PHE A 2 -0.54 16.55 -5.00
CA PHE A 2 0.48 15.94 -4.15
C PHE A 2 0.98 16.86 -3.02
N LEU A 3 1.49 18.05 -3.36
CA LEU A 3 2.09 18.96 -2.38
C LEU A 3 1.10 19.41 -1.29
N LEU A 4 -0.18 19.60 -1.61
CA LEU A 4 -1.18 19.97 -0.61
C LEU A 4 -1.35 18.90 0.45
N VAL A 5 -1.33 17.62 0.04
CA VAL A 5 -1.45 16.48 0.96
C VAL A 5 -0.16 16.31 1.75
N PHE A 6 0.98 16.44 1.08
CA PHE A 6 2.29 16.39 1.69
C PHE A 6 2.45 17.42 2.81
N PHE A 7 2.19 18.71 2.52
CA PHE A 7 2.27 19.77 3.53
C PHE A 7 1.24 19.61 4.65
N LYS A 8 0.05 19.08 4.32
CA LYS A 8 -0.93 18.77 5.36
C LYS A 8 -0.42 17.68 6.29
N ALA A 9 0.15 16.60 5.76
CA ALA A 9 0.72 15.53 6.56
C ALA A 9 1.87 16.01 7.45
N LEU A 10 2.79 16.82 6.91
CA LEU A 10 3.85 17.44 7.71
C LEU A 10 3.30 18.28 8.87
N LYS A 11 2.22 19.03 8.63
CA LYS A 11 1.57 19.83 9.67
C LYS A 11 0.87 18.98 10.71
N ASP A 12 0.17 17.93 10.29
CA ASP A 12 -0.65 17.09 11.16
C ASP A 12 0.21 16.19 12.06
N PHE A 13 1.33 15.67 11.54
CA PHE A 13 2.17 14.69 12.23
C PHE A 13 3.50 15.25 12.77
N GLN A 14 4.00 16.36 12.23
CA GLN A 14 5.30 16.94 12.60
C GLN A 14 6.41 15.86 12.68
N PRO A 15 6.62 15.08 11.61
CA PRO A 15 7.47 13.91 11.65
C PRO A 15 8.95 14.28 11.85
N ASP A 16 9.69 13.45 12.61
CA ASP A 16 11.15 13.57 12.77
C ASP A 16 11.88 13.19 11.48
N PHE A 17 11.31 12.27 10.69
CA PHE A 17 11.89 11.79 9.44
C PHE A 17 10.82 11.72 8.36
N VAL A 18 11.22 12.02 7.14
CA VAL A 18 10.34 11.92 5.96
C VAL A 18 11.11 11.26 4.83
N ALA A 19 10.45 10.38 4.10
CA ALA A 19 10.98 9.76 2.90
C ALA A 19 9.90 9.71 1.82
N ALA A 20 10.27 9.87 0.56
CA ALA A 20 9.37 9.74 -0.57
C ALA A 20 9.78 8.55 -1.44
N CYS A 21 8.78 7.74 -1.83
CA CYS A 21 8.99 6.57 -2.69
C CYS A 21 8.24 6.77 -3.99
N PHE A 22 8.91 6.50 -5.12
CA PHE A 22 8.33 6.62 -6.45
C PHE A 22 8.53 5.31 -7.22
N ASP A 23 7.63 5.06 -8.15
CA ASP A 23 7.81 4.00 -9.13
C ASP A 23 8.98 4.33 -10.05
N PHE A 24 9.84 3.34 -10.30
CA PHE A 24 10.86 3.45 -11.34
C PHE A 24 10.23 3.10 -12.69
N PRO A 25 10.54 3.85 -13.76
CA PRO A 25 10.01 3.54 -15.10
C PRO A 25 10.47 2.17 -15.59
N GLY A 26 9.52 1.33 -16.02
CA GLY A 26 9.82 0.03 -16.61
C GLY A 26 9.07 -1.14 -15.98
N PRO A 27 9.31 -2.35 -16.47
CA PRO A 27 8.68 -3.55 -15.94
C PRO A 27 9.22 -3.88 -14.55
N THR A 28 8.39 -4.48 -13.72
CA THR A 28 8.76 -4.98 -12.40
C THR A 28 8.81 -6.51 -12.39
N PHE A 29 9.34 -7.11 -11.33
CA PHE A 29 9.34 -8.56 -11.15
C PHE A 29 7.92 -9.17 -11.23
N ARG A 30 6.86 -8.37 -10.98
CA ARG A 30 5.48 -8.83 -11.12
C ARG A 30 5.11 -9.05 -12.58
N HIS A 31 5.58 -8.21 -13.49
CA HIS A 31 5.38 -8.39 -14.94
C HIS A 31 6.13 -9.62 -15.47
N GLU A 32 7.30 -9.96 -14.88
CA GLU A 32 8.03 -11.17 -15.22
C GLU A 32 7.26 -12.43 -14.81
N LYS A 33 6.67 -12.41 -13.61
CA LYS A 33 5.88 -13.52 -13.09
C LYS A 33 4.50 -13.66 -13.71
N PHE A 34 3.87 -12.55 -14.06
CA PHE A 34 2.52 -12.50 -14.61
C PHE A 34 2.43 -11.39 -15.66
N LYS A 35 2.49 -11.76 -16.93
CA LYS A 35 2.52 -10.81 -18.07
C LYS A 35 1.28 -9.93 -18.17
N GLU A 36 0.14 -10.39 -17.67
CA GLU A 36 -1.13 -9.66 -17.67
C GLU A 36 -1.25 -8.66 -16.51
N TYR A 37 -0.23 -8.57 -15.64
CA TYR A 37 -0.21 -7.65 -14.50
C TYR A 37 -0.36 -6.21 -14.98
N LYS A 38 -1.37 -5.52 -14.44
CA LYS A 38 -1.71 -4.12 -14.80
C LYS A 38 -1.98 -3.85 -16.29
N ALA A 39 -2.10 -4.90 -17.14
CA ALA A 39 -2.22 -4.76 -18.61
C ALA A 39 -3.46 -3.96 -19.04
N LYS A 40 -4.49 -3.90 -18.21
CA LYS A 40 -5.73 -3.17 -18.48
C LYS A 40 -5.76 -1.76 -17.91
N ARG A 41 -4.70 -1.32 -17.23
CA ARG A 41 -4.65 0.06 -16.69
C ARG A 41 -4.59 1.07 -17.84
N PRO A 42 -5.46 2.08 -17.86
CA PRO A 42 -5.30 3.18 -18.80
C PRO A 42 -4.01 3.95 -18.50
N PRO A 43 -3.35 4.52 -19.51
CA PRO A 43 -2.19 5.36 -19.29
C PRO A 43 -2.56 6.57 -18.42
N ALA A 44 -1.63 7.02 -17.61
CA ALA A 44 -1.83 8.22 -16.83
C ALA A 44 -1.90 9.45 -17.77
N PRO A 45 -2.64 10.50 -17.40
CA PRO A 45 -2.67 11.74 -18.17
C PRO A 45 -1.26 12.31 -18.39
N GLU A 46 -0.97 12.81 -19.59
CA GLU A 46 0.35 13.39 -19.93
C GLU A 46 0.81 14.44 -18.91
N GLY A 47 -0.06 15.36 -18.52
CA GLY A 47 0.25 16.37 -17.54
C GLY A 47 0.65 15.87 -16.15
N LEU A 48 0.42 14.59 -15.85
CA LEU A 48 0.92 13.97 -14.61
C LEU A 48 2.42 13.67 -14.74
N TYR A 49 2.83 13.08 -15.86
CA TYR A 49 4.24 12.77 -16.10
C TYR A 49 5.12 14.03 -16.10
N GLU A 50 4.63 15.14 -16.66
CA GLU A 50 5.33 16.43 -16.66
C GLU A 50 5.51 17.02 -15.25
N GLN A 51 4.60 16.71 -14.33
CA GLN A 51 4.65 17.21 -12.95
C GLN A 51 5.58 16.39 -12.04
N MET A 52 5.88 15.14 -12.37
CA MET A 52 6.69 14.27 -11.50
C MET A 52 8.09 14.82 -11.22
N PRO A 53 8.87 15.32 -12.21
CA PRO A 53 10.14 15.98 -11.93
C PRO A 53 10.02 17.17 -10.98
N ARG A 54 8.97 17.99 -11.14
CA ARG A 54 8.71 19.15 -10.27
C ARG A 54 8.42 18.77 -8.84
N VAL A 55 7.70 17.65 -8.65
CA VAL A 55 7.45 17.12 -7.31
C VAL A 55 8.76 16.70 -6.64
N LYS A 56 9.65 16.02 -7.37
CA LYS A 56 10.96 15.61 -6.87
C LYS A 56 11.84 16.83 -6.52
N GLU A 57 11.91 17.84 -7.40
CA GLU A 57 12.63 19.09 -7.14
C GLU A 57 12.17 19.77 -5.82
N VAL A 58 10.87 19.79 -5.58
CA VAL A 58 10.33 20.33 -4.32
C VAL A 58 10.73 19.49 -3.13
N LEU A 59 10.62 18.17 -3.21
CA LEU A 59 11.02 17.25 -2.14
C LEU A 59 12.51 17.42 -1.78
N GLU A 60 13.37 17.49 -2.79
CA GLU A 60 14.81 17.73 -2.65
C GLU A 60 15.08 19.07 -1.95
N SER A 61 14.32 20.14 -2.32
CA SER A 61 14.43 21.46 -1.68
C SER A 61 14.06 21.46 -0.20
N PHE A 62 13.26 20.48 0.22
CA PHE A 62 12.93 20.21 1.64
C PHE A 62 13.85 19.19 2.29
N ASN A 63 14.94 18.77 1.62
CA ASN A 63 15.84 17.70 2.07
C ASN A 63 15.11 16.37 2.34
N VAL A 64 14.04 16.09 1.60
CA VAL A 64 13.32 14.81 1.68
C VAL A 64 14.00 13.81 0.75
N PRO A 65 14.59 12.71 1.24
CA PRO A 65 15.18 11.69 0.40
C PRO A 65 14.11 11.03 -0.48
N VAL A 66 14.45 10.85 -1.75
CA VAL A 66 13.59 10.19 -2.75
C VAL A 66 14.17 8.83 -3.06
N PHE A 67 13.35 7.79 -2.96
CA PHE A 67 13.72 6.41 -3.23
C PHE A 67 12.99 5.88 -4.44
N GLU A 68 13.75 5.29 -5.36
CA GLU A 68 13.28 4.57 -6.54
C GLU A 68 14.15 3.33 -6.72
N LYS A 69 13.57 2.25 -7.22
CA LYS A 69 14.32 1.01 -7.46
C LYS A 69 13.85 0.33 -8.72
N GLU A 70 14.76 0.14 -9.68
CA GLU A 70 14.48 -0.63 -10.88
C GLU A 70 13.96 -2.04 -10.54
N GLY A 71 12.93 -2.47 -11.26
CA GLY A 71 12.28 -3.78 -11.06
C GLY A 71 11.31 -3.85 -9.88
N PHE A 72 11.15 -2.77 -9.11
CA PHE A 72 10.24 -2.69 -7.96
C PHE A 72 9.26 -1.52 -8.09
N GLU A 73 8.15 -1.62 -7.40
CA GLU A 73 7.16 -0.54 -7.28
C GLU A 73 7.41 0.28 -6.01
N ALA A 74 6.88 1.51 -5.96
CA ALA A 74 6.96 2.37 -4.78
C ALA A 74 6.46 1.67 -3.51
N ASP A 75 5.42 0.85 -3.61
CA ASP A 75 4.83 0.10 -2.49
C ASP A 75 5.80 -0.94 -1.90
N ASP A 76 6.68 -1.54 -2.73
CA ASP A 76 7.72 -2.46 -2.25
C ASP A 76 8.77 -1.72 -1.40
N ILE A 77 9.10 -0.51 -1.82
CA ILE A 77 10.05 0.36 -1.10
C ILE A 77 9.40 0.84 0.21
N ILE A 78 8.14 1.30 0.16
CA ILE A 78 7.37 1.70 1.34
C ILE A 78 7.28 0.54 2.34
N GLY A 79 6.91 -0.67 1.88
CA GLY A 79 6.85 -1.85 2.72
C GLY A 79 8.20 -2.23 3.34
N THR A 80 9.28 -2.06 2.58
CA THR A 80 10.64 -2.30 3.06
C THR A 80 11.03 -1.30 4.14
N ILE A 81 10.77 -0.01 3.93
CA ILE A 81 11.09 1.05 4.90
C ILE A 81 10.25 0.85 6.16
N SER A 82 8.93 0.69 6.05
CA SER A 82 8.03 0.54 7.20
C SER A 82 8.35 -0.68 8.06
N SER A 83 8.77 -1.79 7.45
CA SER A 83 9.14 -3.01 8.17
C SER A 83 10.53 -2.94 8.82
N LYS A 84 11.46 -2.18 8.23
CA LYS A 84 12.85 -2.10 8.72
C LYS A 84 13.10 -0.93 9.66
N ALA A 85 12.43 0.20 9.48
CA ALA A 85 12.63 1.40 10.27
C ALA A 85 12.44 1.18 11.78
N PRO A 86 11.41 0.43 12.25
CA PRO A 86 11.24 0.14 13.68
C PRO A 86 12.13 -0.99 14.19
N GLN A 87 13.04 -1.56 13.37
CA GLN A 87 13.90 -2.66 13.83
C GLN A 87 14.97 -2.20 14.82
N LYS A 88 14.59 -2.31 16.02
CA LYS A 88 15.23 -2.71 17.30
C LYS A 88 16.55 -2.07 17.79
N GLN A 89 17.43 -1.58 16.96
CA GLN A 89 18.73 -1.11 17.49
C GLN A 89 18.93 0.40 17.38
N ILE A 90 18.13 1.05 16.53
CA ILE A 90 18.31 2.48 16.27
C ILE A 90 17.13 3.30 16.82
N LEU A 91 15.88 2.91 16.57
CA LEU A 91 14.67 3.63 16.99
C LEU A 91 13.54 2.66 17.34
N PRO A 92 13.54 2.01 18.51
CA PRO A 92 12.60 0.95 18.86
C PRO A 92 11.13 1.41 18.99
N GLU A 93 10.87 2.70 19.13
CA GLU A 93 9.53 3.29 19.30
C GLU A 93 9.09 4.09 18.07
N LEU A 94 9.76 3.92 16.92
CA LEU A 94 9.40 4.64 15.71
C LEU A 94 8.01 4.25 15.23
N GLU A 95 7.11 5.22 15.15
CA GLU A 95 5.83 5.09 14.46
C GLU A 95 6.01 5.49 12.99
N THR A 96 5.51 4.67 12.08
CA THR A 96 5.53 4.94 10.65
C THR A 96 4.14 5.34 10.17
N ILE A 97 4.02 6.51 9.53
CA ILE A 97 2.80 6.95 8.88
C ILE A 97 3.00 6.89 7.36
N ILE A 98 2.34 5.95 6.71
CA ILE A 98 2.35 5.84 5.25
C ILE A 98 1.33 6.80 4.67
N LEU A 99 1.77 7.76 3.87
CA LEU A 99 0.89 8.67 3.14
C LEU A 99 0.60 8.09 1.75
N SER A 100 -0.54 7.44 1.58
CA SER A 100 -0.92 6.80 0.31
C SER A 100 -2.42 6.87 0.04
N GLY A 101 -2.79 7.04 -1.23
CA GLY A 101 -4.16 6.85 -1.72
C GLY A 101 -4.46 5.38 -2.06
N ASP A 102 -3.43 4.55 -2.16
CA ASP A 102 -3.58 3.15 -2.50
C ASP A 102 -3.98 2.32 -1.28
N LYS A 103 -5.07 1.55 -1.44
CA LYS A 103 -5.58 0.67 -0.37
C LYS A 103 -4.71 -0.56 -0.15
N ASP A 104 -3.81 -0.85 -1.08
CA ASP A 104 -2.91 -1.98 -0.98
C ASP A 104 -1.90 -1.79 0.14
N THR A 105 -1.55 -0.54 0.44
CA THR A 105 -0.71 -0.20 1.58
C THR A 105 -1.35 -0.54 2.94
N LEU A 106 -2.67 -0.77 3.01
CA LEU A 106 -3.34 -1.17 4.24
C LEU A 106 -2.89 -2.53 4.78
N GLN A 107 -2.34 -3.42 3.92
CA GLN A 107 -1.71 -4.66 4.35
C GLN A 107 -0.46 -4.44 5.22
N LEU A 108 0.15 -3.26 5.14
CA LEU A 108 1.35 -2.88 5.89
C LEU A 108 1.03 -2.37 7.31
N VAL A 109 -0.25 -2.15 7.61
CA VAL A 109 -0.68 -1.67 8.93
C VAL A 109 -0.38 -2.71 9.99
N ASP A 110 0.32 -2.28 11.03
CA ASP A 110 0.63 -3.08 12.21
C ASP A 110 0.63 -2.20 13.48
N LYS A 111 1.25 -2.66 14.54
CA LYS A 111 1.35 -1.91 15.81
C LYS A 111 2.16 -0.61 15.70
N ASN A 112 3.09 -0.54 14.73
CA ASN A 112 4.00 0.60 14.54
C ASN A 112 3.70 1.36 13.24
N THR A 113 2.85 0.83 12.36
CA THR A 113 2.60 1.38 11.03
C THR A 113 1.11 1.69 10.86
N LYS A 114 0.82 2.92 10.46
CA LYS A 114 -0.53 3.38 10.09
C LYS A 114 -0.53 3.95 8.68
N VAL A 115 -1.69 3.99 8.03
CA VAL A 115 -1.85 4.57 6.68
C VAL A 115 -2.76 5.79 6.74
N TYR A 116 -2.22 6.92 6.34
CA TYR A 116 -2.93 8.18 6.19
C TYR A 116 -3.42 8.30 4.75
N SER A 117 -4.70 8.03 4.54
CA SER A 117 -5.27 7.88 3.20
C SER A 117 -6.35 8.90 2.89
N LEU A 118 -6.31 9.41 1.66
CA LEU A 118 -7.32 10.30 1.11
C LEU A 118 -8.51 9.49 0.58
N ARG A 119 -9.74 9.83 1.01
CA ARG A 119 -10.97 9.22 0.45
C ARG A 119 -11.54 10.05 -0.70
N LYS A 120 -11.85 11.32 -0.45
CA LYS A 120 -12.43 12.23 -1.44
C LYS A 120 -11.82 13.63 -1.31
N GLY A 121 -10.63 13.81 -1.91
CA GLY A 121 -9.91 15.08 -1.83
C GLY A 121 -9.25 15.34 -0.47
N VAL A 122 -8.62 16.52 -0.32
CA VAL A 122 -7.76 16.88 0.83
C VAL A 122 -8.52 17.04 2.15
N LYS A 123 -9.86 17.09 2.10
CA LYS A 123 -10.70 17.28 3.30
C LYS A 123 -11.22 15.99 3.92
N ASP A 124 -11.19 14.88 3.19
CA ASP A 124 -11.69 13.59 3.67
C ASP A 124 -10.53 12.60 3.77
N ILE A 125 -9.81 12.71 4.88
CA ILE A 125 -8.63 11.90 5.17
C ILE A 125 -8.96 10.96 6.33
N VAL A 126 -8.48 9.73 6.21
CA VAL A 126 -8.63 8.70 7.25
C VAL A 126 -7.25 8.19 7.63
N LEU A 127 -6.98 8.13 8.92
CA LEU A 127 -5.85 7.41 9.47
C LEU A 127 -6.30 5.98 9.77
N TYR A 128 -5.79 5.04 9.00
CA TYR A 128 -6.05 3.62 9.21
C TYR A 128 -5.01 3.01 10.15
N ASP A 129 -5.46 2.57 11.29
CA ASP A 129 -4.81 1.59 12.14
C ASP A 129 -5.44 0.20 11.95
N ALA A 130 -5.02 -0.79 12.71
CA ALA A 130 -5.53 -2.16 12.59
C ALA A 130 -7.04 -2.24 12.86
N ALA A 131 -7.57 -1.46 13.81
CA ALA A 131 -8.98 -1.45 14.14
C ALA A 131 -9.84 -0.84 13.01
N GLU A 132 -9.39 0.26 12.39
CA GLU A 132 -10.08 0.86 11.26
C GLU A 132 -10.02 -0.03 9.99
N VAL A 133 -8.93 -0.78 9.79
CA VAL A 133 -8.86 -1.78 8.72
C VAL A 133 -9.86 -2.91 8.97
N GLU A 134 -9.88 -3.47 10.19
CA GLU A 134 -10.79 -4.56 10.55
C GLU A 134 -12.27 -4.11 10.47
N LYS A 135 -12.59 -2.93 10.94
CA LYS A 135 -13.93 -2.32 10.81
C LYS A 135 -14.37 -2.17 9.35
N LYS A 136 -13.44 -1.87 8.44
CA LYS A 136 -13.75 -1.65 7.03
C LYS A 136 -13.88 -2.92 6.21
N PHE A 137 -13.02 -3.90 6.45
CA PHE A 137 -12.91 -5.12 5.63
C PHE A 137 -13.47 -6.37 6.34
N GLY A 138 -13.71 -6.30 7.65
CA GLY A 138 -14.00 -7.48 8.48
C GLY A 138 -12.80 -8.42 8.63
N LEU A 139 -11.60 -7.94 8.30
CA LEU A 139 -10.36 -8.71 8.25
C LEU A 139 -9.21 -7.90 8.85
N LYS A 140 -8.24 -8.59 9.45
CA LYS A 140 -6.99 -7.98 9.92
C LYS A 140 -6.13 -7.52 8.75
N PRO A 141 -5.26 -6.51 8.93
CA PRO A 141 -4.32 -6.08 7.88
C PRO A 141 -3.53 -7.23 7.25
N SER A 142 -3.04 -8.16 8.07
CA SER A 142 -2.26 -9.32 7.63
C SER A 142 -3.03 -10.31 6.73
N GLN A 143 -4.37 -10.21 6.71
CA GLN A 143 -5.24 -11.08 5.88
C GLN A 143 -5.59 -10.45 4.52
N LEU A 144 -5.24 -9.17 4.30
CA LEU A 144 -5.63 -8.46 3.07
C LEU A 144 -4.96 -9.01 1.81
N LEU A 145 -3.74 -9.57 1.93
CA LEU A 145 -3.07 -10.23 0.83
C LEU A 145 -3.81 -11.50 0.41
N ASP A 146 -4.15 -12.36 1.37
CA ASP A 146 -4.91 -13.59 1.14
C ASP A 146 -6.31 -13.30 0.61
N PHE A 147 -6.94 -12.24 1.12
CA PHE A 147 -8.22 -11.76 0.62
C PHE A 147 -8.17 -11.40 -0.87
N LYS A 148 -7.12 -10.70 -1.31
CA LYS A 148 -6.90 -10.40 -2.72
C LYS A 148 -6.58 -11.63 -3.53
N ALA A 149 -5.81 -12.57 -3.01
CA ALA A 149 -5.53 -13.83 -3.68
C ALA A 149 -6.81 -14.64 -3.94
N LEU A 150 -7.74 -14.67 -2.99
CA LEU A 150 -9.01 -15.38 -3.12
C LEU A 150 -9.98 -14.68 -4.07
N ARG A 151 -10.26 -13.38 -3.87
CA ARG A 151 -11.27 -12.67 -4.65
C ARG A 151 -10.77 -12.14 -5.98
N GLY A 152 -9.45 -12.05 -6.15
CA GLY A 152 -8.79 -11.33 -7.23
C GLY A 152 -8.65 -9.83 -6.97
N ASP A 153 -7.88 -9.18 -7.84
CA ASP A 153 -7.72 -7.73 -7.91
C ASP A 153 -7.91 -7.22 -9.34
N PRO A 154 -9.11 -6.76 -9.69
CA PRO A 154 -9.38 -6.24 -11.03
C PRO A 154 -8.53 -5.01 -11.40
N SER A 155 -8.09 -4.21 -10.42
CA SER A 155 -7.27 -3.02 -10.66
C SER A 155 -5.88 -3.37 -11.16
N ASP A 156 -5.35 -4.52 -10.75
CA ASP A 156 -4.07 -5.06 -11.17
C ASP A 156 -4.20 -6.22 -12.18
N ASN A 157 -5.44 -6.47 -12.63
CA ASN A 157 -5.76 -7.57 -13.54
C ASN A 157 -5.37 -8.95 -12.97
N ILE A 158 -5.40 -9.11 -11.65
CA ILE A 158 -5.14 -10.38 -10.98
C ILE A 158 -6.45 -11.17 -10.90
N PRO A 159 -6.53 -12.36 -11.47
CA PRO A 159 -7.69 -13.23 -11.32
C PRO A 159 -7.73 -13.78 -9.90
N GLY A 160 -8.93 -13.86 -9.34
CA GLY A 160 -9.16 -14.61 -8.11
C GLY A 160 -9.53 -16.06 -8.38
N VAL A 161 -9.99 -16.74 -7.35
CA VAL A 161 -10.53 -18.09 -7.44
C VAL A 161 -11.95 -18.01 -8.00
N THR A 162 -12.23 -18.77 -9.05
CA THR A 162 -13.55 -18.77 -9.70
C THR A 162 -14.66 -19.09 -8.69
N GLY A 163 -15.68 -18.23 -8.63
CA GLY A 163 -16.80 -18.36 -7.70
C GLY A 163 -16.56 -17.79 -6.30
N ILE A 164 -15.36 -17.31 -5.98
CA ILE A 164 -15.06 -16.66 -4.71
C ILE A 164 -15.07 -15.14 -4.89
N GLY A 165 -16.13 -14.51 -4.41
CA GLY A 165 -16.25 -13.05 -4.31
C GLY A 165 -15.81 -12.51 -2.95
N GLU A 166 -16.00 -11.22 -2.76
CA GLU A 166 -15.62 -10.50 -1.53
C GLU A 166 -16.21 -11.14 -0.26
N LYS A 167 -17.52 -11.45 -0.27
CA LYS A 167 -18.21 -12.03 0.90
C LYS A 167 -17.64 -13.39 1.27
N THR A 168 -17.52 -14.30 0.29
CA THR A 168 -16.99 -15.65 0.52
C THR A 168 -15.53 -15.62 0.97
N ALA A 169 -14.69 -14.76 0.36
CA ALA A 169 -13.31 -14.59 0.77
C ALA A 169 -13.17 -14.10 2.22
N THR A 170 -14.01 -13.12 2.62
CA THR A 170 -14.05 -12.63 4.01
C THR A 170 -14.50 -13.73 4.98
N GLU A 171 -15.56 -14.48 4.66
CA GLU A 171 -16.06 -15.58 5.50
C GLU A 171 -15.00 -16.68 5.67
N LEU A 172 -14.31 -17.08 4.58
CA LEU A 172 -13.25 -18.06 4.63
C LEU A 172 -12.08 -17.62 5.52
N LEU A 173 -11.60 -16.39 5.33
CA LEU A 173 -10.47 -15.87 6.10
C LEU A 173 -10.84 -15.59 7.57
N SER A 174 -12.07 -15.21 7.85
CA SER A 174 -12.57 -15.09 9.23
C SER A 174 -12.60 -16.45 9.94
N LYS A 175 -12.92 -17.54 9.20
CA LYS A 175 -12.99 -18.89 9.75
C LYS A 175 -11.63 -19.57 9.86
N PHE A 176 -10.79 -19.45 8.85
CA PHE A 176 -9.54 -20.20 8.74
C PHE A 176 -8.28 -19.37 8.96
N SER A 177 -8.40 -18.06 9.05
CA SER A 177 -7.35 -17.07 9.34
C SER A 177 -6.34 -16.83 8.21
N SER A 178 -5.96 -17.82 7.41
CA SER A 178 -5.03 -17.67 6.28
C SER A 178 -5.39 -18.60 5.12
N LEU A 179 -4.81 -18.31 3.97
CA LEU A 179 -4.96 -19.11 2.76
C LEU A 179 -4.40 -20.52 2.96
N GLU A 180 -3.26 -20.67 3.63
CA GLU A 180 -2.65 -21.95 3.94
C GLU A 180 -3.58 -22.83 4.78
N ASN A 181 -4.18 -22.24 5.82
CA ASN A 181 -5.14 -22.96 6.67
C ASN A 181 -6.41 -23.37 5.90
N ILE A 182 -6.83 -22.59 4.90
CA ILE A 182 -7.93 -23.01 4.02
C ILE A 182 -7.54 -24.28 3.26
N TYR A 183 -6.34 -24.31 2.65
CA TYR A 183 -5.85 -25.48 1.94
C TYR A 183 -5.74 -26.73 2.82
N GLU A 184 -5.26 -26.58 4.05
CA GLU A 184 -5.15 -27.69 5.03
C GLU A 184 -6.53 -28.25 5.44
N ASN A 185 -7.60 -27.50 5.22
CA ASN A 185 -8.95 -27.90 5.61
C ASN A 185 -9.89 -28.23 4.43
N LEU A 186 -9.38 -28.28 3.19
CA LEU A 186 -10.19 -28.60 2.00
C LEU A 186 -10.75 -30.02 2.02
N SER A 187 -10.15 -30.93 2.78
CA SER A 187 -10.54 -32.35 2.85
C SER A 187 -11.44 -32.67 4.04
N LYS A 188 -11.86 -31.66 4.79
CA LYS A 188 -12.76 -31.77 5.95
C LYS A 188 -14.09 -31.14 5.67
#